data_d766a993f3d2976c118907da2a1f6606
#
_entry.id   d766a993f3d2976c118907da2a1f6606
#
_cell.length_a   1.000
_cell.length_b   1.000
_cell.length_c   1.000
_cell.angle_alpha   90.00
_cell.angle_beta   90.00
_cell.angle_gamma   90.00
#
_symmetry.space_group_name_H-M   'P 1'
#
loop_
_entity.id
_entity.type
_entity.pdbx_description
1 polymer ?
#
loop_
_entity_poly.entity_id
_entity_poly.type
_entity_poly.pdbx_seq_one_letter_code
_entity_poly.pdbx_strand_id
1 'polypeptide(L)'
;QINHANPYYDDSYAVNSANLGPYGDAIETELIPAIEKEFRGIGAGWARFVYGGSTGGWESIAVQMFYPDHYNGAFIACPDPVDFRAFTNINLYEDKNAFFHQGPHTQVAQPGERDYLGHTLATIEAMNHYELALGAHARSGEQFDIWQAVYGPVGADGYPQPIFNKETGEIDPKVAAYWKEHYDLRAILERDWATLGPKLQGKLHVYVGSADTYFLNDAVYYLEDFLKTTTNPPYDGEVKYGDRAEHCWNGDPNLPNAYSRLHYDTMYLPKILDRIAKTAPPGADLTSWRY
;
A
#
# COMPACT_ATOMS: atom_id res chain seq x y z
N GLN A 1 13.17 -9.88 2.57
CA GLN A 1 12.01 -9.44 3.35
C GLN A 1 12.50 -8.74 4.60
N ILE A 2 11.97 -7.55 4.86
CA ILE A 2 12.25 -6.79 6.08
C ILE A 2 11.15 -7.16 7.09
N ASN A 3 11.56 -7.34 8.34
CA ASN A 3 10.66 -7.46 9.49
C ASN A 3 11.00 -6.30 10.44
N HIS A 4 10.01 -5.48 10.77
CA HIS A 4 10.18 -4.26 11.56
C HIS A 4 9.06 -4.13 12.60
N ALA A 5 9.00 -5.15 13.46
CA ALA A 5 8.02 -5.25 14.53
C ALA A 5 8.03 -4.01 15.46
N ASN A 6 6.86 -3.63 15.91
CA ASN A 6 6.61 -2.50 16.79
C ASN A 6 5.51 -2.85 17.82
N PRO A 7 5.16 -1.98 18.77
CA PRO A 7 4.16 -2.29 19.79
C PRO A 7 2.73 -2.56 19.28
N TYR A 8 2.46 -2.28 18.00
CA TYR A 8 1.13 -2.42 17.39
C TYR A 8 1.04 -3.62 16.46
N TYR A 9 2.15 -3.94 15.75
CA TYR A 9 2.16 -4.96 14.71
C TYR A 9 3.58 -5.49 14.47
N ASP A 10 3.72 -6.51 13.61
CA ASP A 10 5.01 -7.03 13.17
C ASP A 10 5.63 -6.26 11.99
N ASP A 11 4.99 -5.19 11.56
CA ASP A 11 5.33 -4.36 10.42
C ASP A 11 5.07 -2.86 10.73
N SER A 12 5.86 -1.95 10.16
CA SER A 12 5.74 -0.49 10.33
C SER A 12 5.20 0.23 9.09
N TYR A 13 4.83 -0.49 8.05
CA TYR A 13 4.48 0.06 6.72
C TYR A 13 5.63 0.79 6.03
N ALA A 14 6.87 0.61 6.51
CA ALA A 14 8.10 1.19 5.98
C ALA A 14 8.08 2.72 5.81
N VAL A 15 7.25 3.43 6.58
CA VAL A 15 7.12 4.89 6.54
C VAL A 15 7.35 5.52 7.90
N ASN A 16 7.59 6.82 7.90
CA ASN A 16 7.59 7.60 9.14
C ASN A 16 6.15 7.75 9.64
N SER A 17 5.92 7.47 10.90
CA SER A 17 4.61 7.57 11.55
C SER A 17 4.69 8.31 12.87
N ALA A 18 3.66 9.09 13.17
CA ALA A 18 3.58 9.83 14.43
C ALA A 18 3.55 8.90 15.66
N ASN A 19 2.94 7.71 15.53
CA ASN A 19 2.81 6.76 16.62
C ASN A 19 3.94 5.72 16.67
N LEU A 20 4.49 5.33 15.50
CA LEU A 20 5.51 4.28 15.41
C LEU A 20 6.93 4.83 15.43
N GLY A 21 7.12 6.05 14.93
CA GLY A 21 8.44 6.66 14.80
C GLY A 21 8.96 6.67 13.35
N PRO A 22 10.24 7.02 13.15
CA PRO A 22 10.80 7.28 11.83
C PRO A 22 11.30 6.00 11.14
N TYR A 23 10.46 4.98 10.99
CA TYR A 23 10.85 3.70 10.38
C TYR A 23 11.26 3.87 8.91
N GLY A 24 10.58 4.73 8.14
CA GLY A 24 10.97 5.01 6.77
C GLY A 24 12.40 5.52 6.67
N ASP A 25 12.73 6.56 7.42
CA ASP A 25 14.08 7.13 7.45
C ASP A 25 15.12 6.11 7.98
N ALA A 26 14.79 5.33 8.99
CA ALA A 26 15.69 4.32 9.54
C ALA A 26 16.00 3.20 8.52
N ILE A 27 15.00 2.75 7.77
CA ILE A 27 15.20 1.78 6.69
C ILE A 27 16.12 2.36 5.62
N GLU A 28 15.88 3.59 5.18
CA GLU A 28 16.62 4.21 4.09
C GLU A 28 18.06 4.62 4.47
N THR A 29 18.25 5.10 5.70
CA THR A 29 19.53 5.70 6.10
C THR A 29 20.41 4.77 6.93
N GLU A 30 19.84 3.73 7.54
CA GLU A 30 20.56 2.81 8.40
C GLU A 30 20.54 1.38 7.87
N LEU A 31 19.35 0.77 7.68
CA LEU A 31 19.21 -0.64 7.35
C LEU A 31 19.74 -0.95 5.94
N ILE A 32 19.25 -0.25 4.92
CA ILE A 32 19.66 -0.49 3.53
C ILE A 32 21.18 -0.30 3.34
N PRO A 33 21.80 0.79 3.82
CA PRO A 33 23.24 0.94 3.74
C PRO A 33 24.03 -0.16 4.48
N ALA A 34 23.53 -0.63 5.62
CA ALA A 34 24.16 -1.73 6.35
C ALA A 34 24.10 -3.05 5.57
N ILE A 35 22.94 -3.38 4.99
CA ILE A 35 22.76 -4.57 4.14
C ILE A 35 23.65 -4.49 2.89
N GLU A 36 23.64 -3.35 2.21
CA GLU A 36 24.44 -3.18 0.99
C GLU A 36 25.94 -3.29 1.26
N LYS A 37 26.41 -2.77 2.39
CA LYS A 37 27.81 -2.91 2.82
C LYS A 37 28.16 -4.35 3.15
N GLU A 38 27.31 -5.07 3.88
CA GLU A 38 27.55 -6.46 4.28
C GLU A 38 27.53 -7.42 3.09
N PHE A 39 26.56 -7.26 2.21
CA PHE A 39 26.33 -8.16 1.07
C PHE A 39 26.84 -7.60 -0.26
N ARG A 40 27.66 -6.54 -0.22
CA ARG A 40 28.26 -5.92 -1.42
C ARG A 40 27.21 -5.46 -2.43
N GLY A 41 26.14 -4.85 -1.95
CA GLY A 41 25.14 -4.22 -2.81
C GLY A 41 25.75 -3.09 -3.65
N ILE A 42 25.10 -2.73 -4.74
CA ILE A 42 25.57 -1.66 -5.64
C ILE A 42 25.56 -0.30 -4.95
N GLY A 43 24.71 -0.10 -3.94
CA GLY A 43 24.65 1.13 -3.14
C GLY A 43 24.08 2.34 -3.89
N ALA A 44 23.28 2.11 -4.92
CA ALA A 44 22.75 3.21 -5.74
C ALA A 44 21.28 2.97 -6.10
N GLY A 45 20.49 4.05 -6.08
CA GLY A 45 19.04 3.99 -6.31
C GLY A 45 18.64 3.39 -7.65
N TRP A 46 19.44 3.58 -8.70
CA TRP A 46 19.17 3.00 -10.03
C TRP A 46 19.17 1.45 -10.04
N ALA A 47 19.79 0.83 -9.03
CA ALA A 47 19.89 -0.62 -8.90
C ALA A 47 18.95 -1.19 -7.81
N ARG A 48 18.17 -0.36 -7.13
CA ARG A 48 17.23 -0.80 -6.10
C ARG A 48 15.81 -0.87 -6.63
N PHE A 49 15.15 -1.97 -6.35
CA PHE A 49 13.75 -2.21 -6.68
C PHE A 49 13.03 -2.76 -5.46
N VAL A 50 11.74 -2.49 -5.38
CA VAL A 50 10.88 -3.03 -4.34
C VAL A 50 9.71 -3.78 -4.94
N TYR A 51 9.24 -4.79 -4.25
CA TYR A 51 7.99 -5.46 -4.56
C TYR A 51 7.33 -5.99 -3.30
N GLY A 52 6.03 -6.10 -3.35
CA GLY A 52 5.24 -6.65 -2.27
C GLY A 52 3.79 -6.83 -2.65
N GLY A 53 3.08 -7.58 -1.81
CA GLY A 53 1.64 -7.78 -1.93
C GLY A 53 0.92 -7.36 -0.65
N SER A 54 -0.33 -6.89 -0.77
CA SER A 54 -1.14 -6.41 0.36
C SER A 54 -0.44 -5.24 1.07
N THR A 55 -0.16 -5.36 2.36
CA THR A 55 0.69 -4.43 3.11
C THR A 55 1.98 -4.09 2.35
N GLY A 56 2.73 -5.10 1.90
CA GLY A 56 3.96 -4.87 1.12
C GLY A 56 3.73 -4.22 -0.25
N GLY A 57 2.54 -4.35 -0.82
CA GLY A 57 2.13 -3.61 -2.02
C GLY A 57 2.01 -2.12 -1.73
N TRP A 58 1.32 -1.75 -0.66
CA TRP A 58 1.23 -0.37 -0.21
C TRP A 58 2.61 0.20 0.16
N GLU A 59 3.42 -0.55 0.91
CA GLU A 59 4.80 -0.17 1.23
C GLU A 59 5.62 0.11 -0.03
N SER A 60 5.51 -0.76 -1.03
CA SER A 60 6.29 -0.64 -2.26
C SER A 60 5.99 0.67 -3.01
N ILE A 61 4.72 1.06 -3.12
CA ILE A 61 4.38 2.35 -3.72
C ILE A 61 4.73 3.52 -2.81
N ALA A 62 4.53 3.40 -1.50
CA ALA A 62 4.83 4.46 -0.53
C ALA A 62 6.32 4.81 -0.51
N VAL A 63 7.22 3.83 -0.37
CA VAL A 63 8.67 4.10 -0.36
C VAL A 63 9.16 4.63 -1.71
N GLN A 64 8.60 4.14 -2.84
CA GLN A 64 8.92 4.68 -4.16
C GLN A 64 8.48 6.15 -4.31
N MET A 65 7.38 6.55 -3.67
CA MET A 65 6.89 7.94 -3.69
C MET A 65 7.63 8.86 -2.72
N PHE A 66 7.86 8.39 -1.49
CA PHE A 66 8.48 9.22 -0.45
C PHE A 66 10.00 9.31 -0.59
N TYR A 67 10.64 8.29 -1.19
CA TYR A 67 12.07 8.25 -1.47
C TYR A 67 12.34 7.99 -2.97
N PRO A 68 11.83 8.84 -3.88
CA PRO A 68 11.76 8.52 -5.31
C PRO A 68 13.12 8.38 -5.99
N ASP A 69 14.18 8.93 -5.41
CA ASP A 69 15.54 8.84 -5.93
C ASP A 69 16.29 7.61 -5.39
N HIS A 70 15.74 6.93 -4.36
CA HIS A 70 16.34 5.76 -3.73
C HIS A 70 16.00 4.46 -4.47
N TYR A 71 14.93 4.44 -5.27
CA TYR A 71 14.46 3.26 -5.98
C TYR A 71 14.20 3.52 -7.46
N ASN A 72 14.39 2.50 -8.28
CA ASN A 72 14.22 2.53 -9.73
C ASN A 72 12.98 1.79 -10.23
N GLY A 73 12.14 1.30 -9.35
CA GLY A 73 10.87 0.66 -9.69
C GLY A 73 10.24 -0.07 -8.52
N ALA A 74 8.91 -0.03 -8.48
CA ALA A 74 8.06 -0.69 -7.52
C ALA A 74 7.07 -1.62 -8.24
N PHE A 75 7.03 -2.89 -7.82
CA PHE A 75 6.07 -3.89 -8.28
C PHE A 75 5.05 -4.12 -7.17
N ILE A 76 3.85 -3.60 -7.39
CA ILE A 76 2.83 -3.33 -6.38
C ILE A 76 1.68 -4.32 -6.62
N ALA A 77 1.62 -5.40 -5.85
CA ALA A 77 0.55 -6.38 -5.98
C ALA A 77 -0.53 -6.16 -4.92
N CYS A 78 -1.80 -6.18 -5.32
CA CYS A 78 -2.96 -6.10 -4.41
C CYS A 78 -2.74 -5.12 -3.23
N PRO A 79 -2.31 -3.88 -3.46
CA PRO A 79 -1.90 -2.99 -2.37
C PRO A 79 -3.06 -2.74 -1.41
N ASP A 80 -2.75 -2.56 -0.13
CA ASP A 80 -3.68 -1.98 0.82
C ASP A 80 -4.22 -0.64 0.29
N PRO A 81 -5.30 -0.06 0.84
CA PRO A 81 -5.98 1.07 0.22
C PRO A 81 -5.03 2.24 -0.10
N VAL A 82 -4.82 2.49 -1.38
CA VAL A 82 -3.99 3.61 -1.89
C VAL A 82 -4.80 4.89 -2.09
N ASP A 83 -6.12 4.82 -1.94
CA ASP A 83 -7.07 5.94 -1.99
C ASP A 83 -8.13 5.70 -0.92
N PHE A 84 -8.24 6.57 0.05
CA PHE A 84 -9.15 6.38 1.18
C PHE A 84 -10.61 6.76 0.90
N ARG A 85 -10.97 7.09 -0.35
CA ARG A 85 -12.36 7.03 -0.82
C ARG A 85 -12.84 5.59 -1.00
N ALA A 86 -11.91 4.66 -1.05
CA ALA A 86 -12.13 3.22 -1.01
C ALA A 86 -11.19 2.57 0.02
N PHE A 87 -11.36 2.95 1.28
CA PHE A 87 -10.68 2.31 2.41
C PHE A 87 -11.37 0.95 2.67
N THR A 88 -10.88 -0.09 2.02
CA THR A 88 -11.66 -1.26 1.66
C THR A 88 -12.90 -0.83 0.86
N ASN A 89 -14.07 -0.76 1.46
CA ASN A 89 -15.30 -0.32 0.83
C ASN A 89 -15.96 0.90 1.55
N ILE A 90 -15.19 1.58 2.37
CA ILE A 90 -15.60 2.77 3.11
C ILE A 90 -15.04 4.02 2.43
N ASN A 91 -15.87 5.02 2.16
CA ASN A 91 -15.38 6.35 1.79
C ASN A 91 -15.13 7.18 3.06
N LEU A 92 -13.88 7.23 3.52
CA LEU A 92 -13.53 7.94 4.77
C LEU A 92 -13.83 9.45 4.73
N TYR A 93 -14.10 10.03 3.56
CA TYR A 93 -14.33 11.47 3.40
C TYR A 93 -15.80 11.84 3.32
N GLU A 94 -16.66 10.91 2.90
CA GLU A 94 -18.07 11.16 2.66
C GLU A 94 -19.00 10.35 3.57
N ASP A 95 -18.59 9.12 3.94
CA ASP A 95 -19.36 8.27 4.82
C ASP A 95 -19.31 8.82 6.25
N LYS A 96 -20.41 8.68 6.98
CA LYS A 96 -20.50 9.03 8.40
C LYS A 96 -20.22 7.85 9.31
N ASN A 97 -20.36 6.64 8.77
CA ASN A 97 -20.24 5.41 9.52
C ASN A 97 -19.55 4.34 8.69
N ALA A 98 -18.55 3.70 9.28
CA ALA A 98 -17.74 2.67 8.65
C ALA A 98 -18.47 1.31 8.54
N PHE A 99 -19.46 1.07 9.41
CA PHE A 99 -20.11 -0.23 9.53
C PHE A 99 -21.35 -0.37 8.65
N PHE A 100 -22.01 0.76 8.38
CA PHE A 100 -23.31 0.76 7.69
C PHE A 100 -23.37 1.84 6.61
N HIS A 101 -23.88 1.45 5.48
CA HIS A 101 -24.33 2.38 4.46
C HIS A 101 -25.83 2.69 4.68
N GLN A 102 -26.18 3.97 4.72
CA GLN A 102 -27.56 4.41 4.90
C GLN A 102 -28.30 4.37 3.56
N GLY A 103 -29.15 3.38 3.40
CA GLY A 103 -30.11 3.35 2.30
C GLY A 103 -31.37 4.16 2.61
N PRO A 104 -32.28 4.34 1.62
CA PRO A 104 -33.49 5.14 1.80
C PRO A 104 -34.49 4.55 2.81
N HIS A 105 -34.44 3.26 3.06
CA HIS A 105 -35.39 2.56 3.93
C HIS A 105 -34.73 1.64 4.95
N THR A 106 -33.44 1.44 4.86
CA THR A 106 -32.70 0.52 5.76
C THR A 106 -31.23 0.89 5.84
N GLN A 107 -30.59 0.47 6.90
CA GLN A 107 -29.13 0.40 6.96
C GLN A 107 -28.67 -0.93 6.34
N VAL A 108 -27.64 -0.86 5.53
CA VAL A 108 -26.99 -2.02 4.92
C VAL A 108 -25.59 -2.15 5.52
N ALA A 109 -25.27 -3.32 6.07
CA ALA A 109 -23.94 -3.58 6.62
C ALA A 109 -22.89 -3.47 5.50
N GLN A 110 -21.78 -2.77 5.77
CA GLN A 110 -20.63 -2.70 4.87
C GLN A 110 -19.92 -4.04 4.85
N PRO A 111 -19.77 -4.69 3.67
CA PRO A 111 -18.98 -5.91 3.56
C PRO A 111 -17.49 -5.57 3.76
N GLY A 112 -16.78 -6.38 4.54
CA GLY A 112 -15.33 -6.27 4.75
C GLY A 112 -14.55 -7.30 3.95
N GLU A 113 -15.16 -8.48 3.77
CA GLU A 113 -14.61 -9.57 2.98
C GLU A 113 -15.65 -10.13 2.04
N ARG A 114 -15.20 -10.53 0.85
CA ARG A 114 -16.01 -11.24 -0.15
C ARG A 114 -15.23 -12.40 -0.80
N ASP A 115 -15.95 -13.36 -1.35
CA ASP A 115 -15.41 -14.33 -2.31
C ASP A 115 -15.42 -13.76 -3.74
N TYR A 116 -14.85 -14.50 -4.69
CA TYR A 116 -14.82 -14.12 -6.11
C TYR A 116 -16.21 -14.06 -6.78
N LEU A 117 -17.25 -14.60 -6.15
CA LEU A 117 -18.65 -14.51 -6.59
C LEU A 117 -19.35 -13.27 -6.02
N GLY A 118 -18.72 -12.57 -5.08
CA GLY A 118 -19.27 -11.38 -4.42
C GLY A 118 -20.09 -11.67 -3.16
N HIS A 119 -20.07 -12.92 -2.65
CA HIS A 119 -20.73 -13.21 -1.38
C HIS A 119 -19.94 -12.58 -0.24
N THR A 120 -20.62 -11.89 0.65
CA THR A 120 -20.01 -11.31 1.87
C THR A 120 -19.62 -12.44 2.82
N LEU A 121 -18.35 -12.50 3.18
CA LEU A 121 -17.79 -13.45 4.14
C LEU A 121 -17.74 -12.87 5.54
N ALA A 122 -17.38 -11.56 5.66
CA ALA A 122 -17.37 -10.82 6.89
C ALA A 122 -17.80 -9.36 6.64
N THR A 123 -18.38 -8.72 7.65
CA THR A 123 -18.67 -7.28 7.61
C THR A 123 -17.55 -6.48 8.26
N ILE A 124 -17.43 -5.19 7.92
CA ILE A 124 -16.48 -4.27 8.56
C ILE A 124 -16.71 -4.23 10.08
N GLU A 125 -17.98 -4.20 10.52
CA GLU A 125 -18.34 -4.24 11.95
C GLU A 125 -17.78 -5.49 12.62
N ALA A 126 -18.03 -6.68 12.05
CA ALA A 126 -17.58 -7.95 12.64
C ALA A 126 -16.05 -8.02 12.75
N MET A 127 -15.33 -7.56 11.72
CA MET A 127 -13.86 -7.53 11.73
C MET A 127 -13.34 -6.58 12.83
N ASN A 128 -13.91 -5.39 12.96
CA ASN A 128 -13.48 -4.42 13.96
C ASN A 128 -13.88 -4.81 15.39
N HIS A 129 -15.02 -5.45 15.59
CA HIS A 129 -15.38 -6.01 16.90
C HIS A 129 -14.48 -7.19 17.29
N TYR A 130 -14.03 -7.99 16.31
CA TYR A 130 -13.01 -9.01 16.54
C TYR A 130 -11.70 -8.38 17.03
N GLU A 131 -11.20 -7.35 16.33
CA GLU A 131 -9.99 -6.64 16.73
C GLU A 131 -10.13 -6.01 18.13
N LEU A 132 -11.28 -5.39 18.41
CA LEU A 132 -11.57 -4.80 19.74
C LEU A 132 -11.54 -5.83 20.87
N ALA A 133 -11.95 -7.06 20.58
CA ALA A 133 -11.86 -8.17 21.55
C ALA A 133 -10.42 -8.66 21.77
N LEU A 134 -9.54 -8.56 20.77
CA LEU A 134 -8.13 -8.93 20.89
C LEU A 134 -7.29 -7.88 21.60
N GLY A 135 -7.55 -6.59 21.40
CA GLY A 135 -6.77 -5.53 21.99
C GLY A 135 -7.41 -4.16 21.89
N ALA A 136 -7.07 -3.29 22.83
CA ALA A 136 -7.50 -1.90 22.84
C ALA A 136 -6.38 -0.97 22.34
N HIS A 137 -6.73 0.27 21.99
CA HIS A 137 -5.78 1.31 21.60
C HIS A 137 -4.89 0.92 20.41
N ALA A 138 -5.49 0.36 19.37
CA ALA A 138 -4.83 -0.11 18.14
C ALA A 138 -3.76 -1.19 18.37
N ARG A 139 -3.94 -2.08 19.35
CA ARG A 139 -2.99 -3.14 19.72
C ARG A 139 -3.56 -4.55 19.59
N SER A 140 -4.54 -4.77 18.74
CA SER A 140 -5.06 -6.11 18.46
C SER A 140 -4.02 -6.99 17.72
N GLY A 141 -3.08 -6.38 17.01
CA GLY A 141 -2.16 -7.08 16.10
C GLY A 141 -2.80 -7.41 14.75
N GLU A 142 -3.92 -6.78 14.41
CA GLU A 142 -4.70 -7.01 13.20
C GLU A 142 -4.75 -5.77 12.30
N GLN A 143 -5.29 -5.91 11.11
CA GLN A 143 -5.11 -5.01 9.99
C GLN A 143 -5.67 -3.59 10.18
N PHE A 144 -6.89 -3.44 10.72
CA PHE A 144 -7.47 -2.10 10.94
C PHE A 144 -6.72 -1.33 12.02
N ASP A 145 -6.24 -2.04 13.05
CA ASP A 145 -5.47 -1.42 14.13
C ASP A 145 -4.11 -0.96 13.67
N ILE A 146 -3.40 -1.73 12.81
CA ILE A 146 -2.12 -1.25 12.29
C ILE A 146 -2.29 -0.07 11.35
N TRP A 147 -3.31 -0.05 10.49
CA TRP A 147 -3.60 1.13 9.67
C TRP A 147 -3.82 2.36 10.54
N GLN A 148 -4.60 2.21 11.61
CA GLN A 148 -4.85 3.29 12.55
C GLN A 148 -3.57 3.75 13.27
N ALA A 149 -2.70 2.82 13.65
CA ALA A 149 -1.43 3.13 14.29
C ALA A 149 -0.45 3.83 13.32
N VAL A 150 -0.35 3.37 12.08
CA VAL A 150 0.55 3.98 11.08
C VAL A 150 0.04 5.34 10.64
N TYR A 151 -1.23 5.44 10.25
CA TYR A 151 -1.77 6.62 9.57
C TYR A 151 -2.33 7.67 10.53
N GLY A 152 -2.64 7.30 11.78
CA GLY A 152 -3.30 8.19 12.73
C GLY A 152 -2.36 9.20 13.39
N PRO A 153 -2.88 10.39 13.77
CA PRO A 153 -2.17 11.26 14.69
C PRO A 153 -2.12 10.64 16.09
N VAL A 154 -1.22 11.14 16.93
CA VAL A 154 -1.15 10.75 18.35
C VAL A 154 -2.33 11.37 19.09
N GLY A 155 -3.09 10.54 19.80
CA GLY A 155 -4.17 10.98 20.69
C GLY A 155 -3.68 11.62 21.98
N ALA A 156 -4.59 12.27 22.70
CA ALA A 156 -4.28 12.93 23.96
C ALA A 156 -3.81 11.97 25.07
N ASP A 157 -4.14 10.69 24.93
CA ASP A 157 -3.75 9.58 25.82
C ASP A 157 -2.40 8.94 25.42
N GLY A 158 -1.77 9.41 24.33
CA GLY A 158 -0.52 8.90 23.81
C GLY A 158 -0.65 7.68 22.90
N TYR A 159 -1.87 7.24 22.59
CA TYR A 159 -2.17 6.18 21.63
C TYR A 159 -2.62 6.74 20.26
N PRO A 160 -2.69 5.92 19.21
CA PRO A 160 -3.24 6.34 17.94
C PRO A 160 -4.68 6.85 18.06
N GLN A 161 -4.95 8.02 17.51
CA GLN A 161 -6.32 8.54 17.47
C GLN A 161 -7.15 7.74 16.47
N PRO A 162 -8.31 7.18 16.87
CA PRO A 162 -9.12 6.32 16.00
C PRO A 162 -9.65 7.06 14.78
N ILE A 163 -9.58 6.43 13.60
CA ILE A 163 -10.24 6.92 12.38
C ILE A 163 -11.76 6.80 12.49
N PHE A 164 -12.24 5.81 13.18
CA PHE A 164 -13.64 5.65 13.56
C PHE A 164 -13.76 4.94 14.91
N ASN A 165 -14.87 5.17 15.59
CA ASN A 165 -15.18 4.46 16.82
C ASN A 165 -15.45 2.98 16.51
N LYS A 166 -14.67 2.06 17.06
CA LYS A 166 -14.80 0.61 16.80
C LYS A 166 -16.03 -0.06 17.41
N GLU A 167 -16.76 0.62 18.29
CA GLU A 167 -18.04 0.11 18.82
C GLU A 167 -19.23 0.58 17.98
N THR A 168 -19.17 1.79 17.40
CA THR A 168 -20.30 2.41 16.73
C THR A 168 -20.12 2.61 15.23
N GLY A 169 -18.89 2.55 14.74
CA GLY A 169 -18.52 2.83 13.34
C GLY A 169 -18.46 4.30 12.98
N GLU A 170 -18.74 5.25 13.92
CA GLU A 170 -18.73 6.68 13.63
C GLU A 170 -17.33 7.16 13.21
N ILE A 171 -17.23 7.77 12.01
CA ILE A 171 -15.96 8.23 11.44
C ILE A 171 -15.60 9.60 11.99
N ASP A 172 -14.32 9.80 12.37
CA ASP A 172 -13.77 11.11 12.73
C ASP A 172 -13.25 11.84 11.48
N PRO A 173 -13.94 12.89 11.01
CA PRO A 173 -13.54 13.61 9.79
C PRO A 173 -12.22 14.37 9.95
N LYS A 174 -11.77 14.67 11.18
CA LYS A 174 -10.48 15.33 11.41
C LYS A 174 -9.32 14.35 11.24
N VAL A 175 -9.51 13.14 11.75
CA VAL A 175 -8.54 12.05 11.55
C VAL A 175 -8.50 11.65 10.07
N ALA A 176 -9.65 11.57 9.41
CA ALA A 176 -9.73 11.30 7.97
C ALA A 176 -8.98 12.37 7.14
N ALA A 177 -9.10 13.64 7.49
CA ALA A 177 -8.35 14.73 6.85
C ALA A 177 -6.83 14.59 7.06
N TYR A 178 -6.40 14.21 8.25
CA TYR A 178 -4.99 13.94 8.55
C TYR A 178 -4.45 12.76 7.71
N TRP A 179 -5.20 11.65 7.63
CA TRP A 179 -4.83 10.52 6.80
C TRP A 179 -4.71 10.89 5.32
N LYS A 180 -5.66 11.70 4.82
CA LYS A 180 -5.64 12.19 3.44
C LYS A 180 -4.38 12.97 3.11
N GLU A 181 -3.98 13.84 4.00
CA GLU A 181 -2.82 14.70 3.81
C GLU A 181 -1.50 13.93 3.80
N HIS A 182 -1.38 12.91 4.66
CA HIS A 182 -0.10 12.26 4.94
C HIS A 182 0.05 10.86 4.33
N TYR A 183 -1.05 10.12 4.12
CA TYR A 183 -0.98 8.69 3.76
C TYR A 183 -1.91 8.24 2.64
N ASP A 184 -2.84 9.05 2.16
CA ASP A 184 -3.59 8.76 0.94
C ASP A 184 -2.67 8.95 -0.27
N LEU A 185 -2.09 7.84 -0.74
CA LEU A 185 -1.02 7.87 -1.75
C LEU A 185 -1.51 8.45 -3.07
N ARG A 186 -2.75 8.16 -3.45
CA ARG A 186 -3.34 8.73 -4.68
C ARG A 186 -3.59 10.23 -4.53
N ALA A 187 -4.07 10.70 -3.38
CA ALA A 187 -4.26 12.12 -3.12
C ALA A 187 -2.92 12.89 -3.10
N ILE A 188 -1.88 12.28 -2.52
CA ILE A 188 -0.52 12.82 -2.53
C ILE A 188 0.03 12.89 -3.96
N LEU A 189 -0.15 11.84 -4.77
CA LEU A 189 0.26 11.85 -6.17
C LEU A 189 -0.44 12.95 -6.97
N GLU A 190 -1.76 13.13 -6.79
CA GLU A 190 -2.51 14.19 -7.46
C GLU A 190 -2.01 15.58 -7.05
N ARG A 191 -1.79 15.81 -5.77
CA ARG A 191 -1.29 17.08 -5.23
C ARG A 191 0.12 17.41 -5.74
N ASP A 192 1.01 16.43 -5.76
CA ASP A 192 2.44 16.62 -5.92
C ASP A 192 2.98 16.13 -7.28
N TRP A 193 2.12 15.79 -8.24
CA TRP A 193 2.53 15.19 -9.52
C TRP A 193 3.56 16.01 -10.29
N ALA A 194 3.48 17.33 -10.22
CA ALA A 194 4.45 18.21 -10.88
C ALA A 194 5.91 17.96 -10.44
N THR A 195 6.11 17.50 -9.21
CA THR A 195 7.42 17.20 -8.63
C THR A 195 7.74 15.72 -8.58
N LEU A 196 6.74 14.88 -8.30
CA LEU A 196 6.89 13.43 -8.21
C LEU A 196 6.87 12.75 -9.59
N GLY A 197 5.99 13.17 -10.48
CA GLY A 197 5.81 12.54 -11.78
C GLY A 197 7.12 12.37 -12.56
N PRO A 198 7.98 13.41 -12.71
CA PRO A 198 9.28 13.26 -13.37
C PRO A 198 10.19 12.22 -12.74
N LYS A 199 10.09 12.00 -11.43
CA LYS A 199 10.91 11.03 -10.68
C LYS A 199 10.34 9.62 -10.72
N LEU A 200 9.05 9.48 -11.06
CA LEU A 200 8.32 8.21 -11.06
C LEU A 200 8.15 7.59 -12.46
N GLN A 201 8.71 8.21 -13.50
CA GLN A 201 8.62 7.73 -14.87
C GLN A 201 9.09 6.28 -15.00
N GLY A 202 8.18 5.39 -15.47
CA GLY A 202 8.43 3.96 -15.66
C GLY A 202 8.70 3.17 -14.37
N LYS A 203 8.32 3.69 -13.19
CA LYS A 203 8.65 3.06 -11.93
C LYS A 203 7.47 2.38 -11.22
N LEU A 204 6.23 2.74 -11.52
CA LEU A 204 5.06 2.17 -10.84
C LEU A 204 4.43 1.08 -11.69
N HIS A 205 4.37 -0.14 -11.15
CA HIS A 205 3.77 -1.31 -11.79
C HIS A 205 2.75 -1.92 -10.83
N VAL A 206 1.45 -1.78 -11.11
CA VAL A 206 0.37 -2.14 -10.20
C VAL A 206 -0.40 -3.34 -10.72
N TYR A 207 -0.70 -4.28 -9.84
CA TYR A 207 -1.42 -5.53 -10.14
C TYR A 207 -2.47 -5.78 -9.07
N VAL A 208 -3.72 -6.04 -9.43
CA VAL A 208 -4.78 -6.35 -8.47
C VAL A 208 -5.82 -7.27 -9.09
N GLY A 209 -6.39 -8.18 -8.29
CA GLY A 209 -7.52 -8.99 -8.71
C GLY A 209 -8.80 -8.16 -8.81
N SER A 210 -9.61 -8.34 -9.87
CA SER A 210 -10.87 -7.59 -10.00
C SER A 210 -11.96 -8.03 -9.02
N ALA A 211 -11.76 -9.16 -8.34
CA ALA A 211 -12.59 -9.64 -7.24
C ALA A 211 -11.79 -9.72 -5.93
N ASP A 212 -10.89 -8.75 -5.70
CA ASP A 212 -10.09 -8.72 -4.48
C ASP A 212 -10.95 -8.91 -3.24
N THR A 213 -10.53 -9.82 -2.36
CA THR A 213 -11.28 -10.25 -1.18
C THR A 213 -11.66 -9.10 -0.25
N TYR A 214 -10.78 -8.10 -0.13
CA TYR A 214 -10.94 -6.95 0.76
C TYR A 214 -11.33 -5.66 0.01
N PHE A 215 -11.79 -5.77 -1.24
CA PHE A 215 -12.19 -4.64 -2.10
C PHE A 215 -11.04 -3.68 -2.47
N LEU A 216 -9.78 -4.12 -2.36
CA LEU A 216 -8.62 -3.24 -2.59
C LEU A 216 -8.48 -2.81 -4.05
N ASN A 217 -9.11 -3.52 -4.98
CA ASN A 217 -9.22 -3.13 -6.38
C ASN A 217 -9.91 -1.76 -6.57
N ASP A 218 -10.82 -1.37 -5.68
CA ASP A 218 -11.57 -0.14 -5.82
C ASP A 218 -10.68 1.10 -5.63
N ALA A 219 -9.74 1.05 -4.68
CA ALA A 219 -8.72 2.08 -4.52
C ALA A 219 -7.76 2.15 -5.71
N VAL A 220 -7.44 1.01 -6.32
CA VAL A 220 -6.58 0.95 -7.52
C VAL A 220 -7.30 1.54 -8.74
N TYR A 221 -8.61 1.38 -8.88
CA TYR A 221 -9.38 2.04 -9.94
C TYR A 221 -9.25 3.58 -9.84
N TYR A 222 -9.41 4.16 -8.67
CA TYR A 222 -9.21 5.59 -8.45
C TYR A 222 -7.78 6.05 -8.72
N LEU A 223 -6.80 5.24 -8.35
CA LEU A 223 -5.40 5.53 -8.67
C LEU A 223 -5.17 5.51 -10.19
N GLU A 224 -5.65 4.49 -10.89
CA GLU A 224 -5.50 4.39 -12.35
C GLU A 224 -6.21 5.53 -13.07
N ASP A 225 -7.43 5.88 -12.65
CA ASP A 225 -8.17 7.01 -13.22
C ASP A 225 -7.37 8.32 -13.11
N PHE A 226 -6.74 8.58 -11.97
CA PHE A 226 -5.84 9.72 -11.83
C PHE A 226 -4.63 9.60 -12.77
N LEU A 227 -3.93 8.47 -12.76
CA LEU A 227 -2.72 8.26 -13.56
C LEU A 227 -2.97 8.45 -15.07
N LYS A 228 -4.14 8.06 -15.57
CA LYS A 228 -4.57 8.29 -16.96
C LYS A 228 -4.77 9.77 -17.30
N THR A 229 -5.00 10.64 -16.34
CA THR A 229 -5.17 12.09 -16.57
C THR A 229 -3.86 12.86 -16.60
N THR A 230 -2.76 12.25 -16.20
CA THR A 230 -1.46 12.91 -16.10
C THR A 230 -0.91 13.27 -17.47
N THR A 231 -0.35 14.48 -17.62
CA THR A 231 0.11 14.99 -18.91
C THR A 231 1.53 15.58 -18.89
N ASN A 232 2.06 15.92 -17.71
CA ASN A 232 3.36 16.56 -17.57
C ASN A 232 4.11 16.08 -16.31
N PRO A 233 4.83 14.95 -16.43
CA PRO A 233 4.85 14.01 -17.54
C PRO A 233 3.58 13.14 -17.57
N PRO A 234 3.25 12.49 -18.69
CA PRO A 234 2.25 11.43 -18.68
C PRO A 234 2.79 10.22 -17.91
N TYR A 235 1.93 9.52 -17.19
CA TYR A 235 2.27 8.24 -16.57
C TYR A 235 2.64 7.20 -17.65
N ASP A 236 3.69 6.44 -17.42
CA ASP A 236 4.24 5.45 -18.36
C ASP A 236 4.53 4.08 -17.70
N GLY A 237 3.94 3.82 -16.54
CA GLY A 237 3.98 2.52 -15.88
C GLY A 237 2.91 1.55 -16.40
N GLU A 238 2.53 0.59 -15.57
CA GLU A 238 1.44 -0.33 -15.90
C GLU A 238 0.48 -0.54 -14.72
N VAL A 239 -0.81 -0.64 -15.02
CA VAL A 239 -1.84 -1.12 -14.09
C VAL A 239 -2.53 -2.30 -14.77
N LYS A 240 -2.61 -3.45 -14.07
CA LYS A 240 -3.21 -4.67 -14.60
C LYS A 240 -4.17 -5.29 -13.61
N TYR A 241 -5.24 -5.84 -14.15
CA TYR A 241 -6.30 -6.52 -13.38
C TYR A 241 -6.36 -8.00 -13.72
N GLY A 242 -6.40 -8.84 -12.69
CA GLY A 242 -6.71 -10.27 -12.84
C GLY A 242 -8.22 -10.45 -12.91
N ASP A 243 -8.72 -10.99 -14.03
CA ASP A 243 -10.16 -11.24 -14.19
C ASP A 243 -10.65 -12.23 -13.13
N ARG A 244 -11.58 -11.78 -12.27
CA ARG A 244 -12.15 -12.51 -11.14
C ARG A 244 -11.10 -13.10 -10.17
N ALA A 245 -9.88 -12.61 -10.22
CA ALA A 245 -8.84 -12.98 -9.27
C ALA A 245 -9.11 -12.32 -7.92
N GLU A 246 -8.84 -13.07 -6.87
CA GLU A 246 -9.00 -12.66 -5.49
C GLU A 246 -7.75 -11.93 -4.97
N HIS A 247 -7.71 -11.72 -3.67
CA HIS A 247 -6.61 -11.01 -3.01
C HIS A 247 -5.24 -11.64 -3.31
N CYS A 248 -4.24 -10.79 -3.43
CA CYS A 248 -2.85 -11.12 -3.75
C CYS A 248 -2.59 -11.63 -5.17
N TRP A 249 -3.47 -11.35 -6.12
CA TRP A 249 -3.09 -11.50 -7.51
C TRP A 249 -1.94 -10.54 -7.88
N ASN A 250 -0.88 -11.10 -8.45
CA ASN A 250 0.40 -10.43 -8.66
C ASN A 250 0.76 -10.15 -10.12
N GLY A 251 -0.21 -10.29 -11.02
CA GLY A 251 0.01 -10.09 -12.46
C GLY A 251 0.29 -11.38 -13.25
N ASP A 252 0.28 -12.56 -12.63
CA ASP A 252 0.44 -13.83 -13.33
C ASP A 252 -0.90 -14.23 -14.00
N PRO A 253 -0.96 -14.26 -15.36
CA PRO A 253 -2.18 -14.62 -16.06
C PRO A 253 -2.52 -16.12 -15.97
N ASN A 254 -1.56 -16.96 -15.57
CA ASN A 254 -1.74 -18.41 -15.52
C ASN A 254 -2.14 -18.91 -14.13
N LEU A 255 -1.94 -18.10 -13.11
CA LEU A 255 -2.22 -18.46 -11.71
C LEU A 255 -3.06 -17.36 -11.05
N PRO A 256 -4.36 -17.27 -11.36
CA PRO A 256 -5.21 -16.14 -11.00
C PRO A 256 -5.36 -15.93 -9.49
N ASN A 257 -5.16 -16.96 -8.66
CA ASN A 257 -5.29 -16.86 -7.21
C ASN A 257 -4.02 -17.34 -6.50
N ALA A 258 -2.88 -17.37 -7.21
CA ALA A 258 -1.64 -17.87 -6.63
C ALA A 258 -0.96 -16.82 -5.75
N TYR A 259 -0.95 -17.10 -4.48
CA TYR A 259 -0.07 -16.46 -3.53
C TYR A 259 1.28 -17.20 -3.51
N SER A 260 2.21 -16.78 -4.36
CA SER A 260 3.55 -17.36 -4.39
C SER A 260 4.62 -16.30 -4.54
N ARG A 261 5.42 -16.12 -3.48
CA ARG A 261 6.56 -15.20 -3.50
C ARG A 261 7.62 -15.60 -4.53
N LEU A 262 7.76 -16.88 -4.82
CA LEU A 262 8.69 -17.38 -5.85
C LEU A 262 8.31 -16.92 -7.25
N HIS A 263 7.03 -16.71 -7.52
CA HIS A 263 6.56 -16.17 -8.80
C HIS A 263 6.92 -14.69 -8.98
N TYR A 264 6.99 -13.89 -7.91
CA TYR A 264 7.40 -12.50 -8.00
C TYR A 264 8.79 -12.37 -8.64
N ASP A 265 9.75 -13.14 -8.17
CA ASP A 265 11.13 -13.09 -8.71
C ASP A 265 11.14 -13.45 -10.20
N THR A 266 10.42 -14.51 -10.58
CA THR A 266 10.37 -14.96 -11.97
C THR A 266 9.69 -13.93 -12.90
N MET A 267 8.64 -13.28 -12.42
CA MET A 267 7.85 -12.33 -13.22
C MET A 267 8.50 -10.96 -13.31
N TYR A 268 9.06 -10.47 -12.20
CA TYR A 268 9.56 -9.10 -12.14
C TYR A 268 11.02 -8.97 -12.54
N LEU A 269 11.83 -10.01 -12.32
CA LEU A 269 13.26 -9.97 -12.63
C LEU A 269 13.57 -9.59 -14.09
N PRO A 270 12.89 -10.11 -15.13
CA PRO A 270 13.11 -9.66 -16.50
C PRO A 270 12.85 -8.17 -16.70
N LYS A 271 11.81 -7.62 -16.07
CA LYS A 271 11.47 -6.19 -16.15
C LYS A 271 12.51 -5.34 -15.40
N ILE A 272 12.98 -5.82 -14.25
CA ILE A 272 14.05 -5.18 -13.46
C ILE A 272 15.32 -5.11 -14.29
N LEU A 273 15.74 -6.22 -14.91
CA LEU A 273 16.96 -6.27 -15.73
C LEU A 273 16.87 -5.36 -16.97
N ASP A 274 15.72 -5.33 -17.63
CA ASP A 274 15.46 -4.40 -18.75
C ASP A 274 15.53 -2.93 -18.30
N ARG A 275 14.92 -2.62 -17.15
CA ARG A 275 14.97 -1.27 -16.58
C ARG A 275 16.39 -0.86 -16.21
N ILE A 276 17.14 -1.72 -15.54
CA ILE A 276 18.56 -1.48 -15.25
C ILE A 276 19.35 -1.19 -16.51
N ALA A 277 19.19 -2.01 -17.55
CA ALA A 277 19.90 -1.84 -18.82
C ALA A 277 19.62 -0.48 -19.48
N LYS A 278 18.41 0.07 -19.29
CA LYS A 278 17.97 1.36 -19.87
C LYS A 278 18.38 2.57 -19.04
N THR A 279 18.51 2.42 -17.73
CA THR A 279 18.60 3.57 -16.81
C THR A 279 19.89 3.63 -16.01
N ALA A 280 20.72 2.61 -16.06
CA ALA A 280 22.02 2.61 -15.41
C ALA A 280 22.90 3.76 -15.94
N PRO A 281 23.63 4.47 -15.09
CA PRO A 281 24.49 5.55 -15.52
C PRO A 281 25.62 5.06 -16.45
N PRO A 282 26.13 5.91 -17.35
CA PRO A 282 27.24 5.55 -18.21
C PRO A 282 28.44 5.01 -17.43
N GLY A 283 28.95 3.87 -17.85
CA GLY A 283 30.08 3.19 -17.18
C GLY A 283 29.74 2.37 -15.95
N ALA A 284 28.46 2.23 -15.61
CA ALA A 284 28.04 1.33 -14.54
C ALA A 284 28.42 -0.13 -14.86
N ASP A 285 28.86 -0.87 -13.85
CA ASP A 285 29.09 -2.29 -13.98
C ASP A 285 27.77 -3.05 -14.01
N LEU A 286 27.44 -3.63 -15.15
CA LEU A 286 26.20 -4.40 -15.37
C LEU A 286 26.44 -5.91 -15.43
N THR A 287 27.65 -6.38 -15.16
CA THR A 287 28.04 -7.77 -15.39
C THR A 287 28.69 -8.47 -14.20
N SER A 288 29.50 -7.78 -13.39
CA SER A 288 30.27 -8.43 -12.32
C SER A 288 29.41 -9.01 -11.19
N TRP A 289 28.15 -8.57 -11.06
CA TRP A 289 27.18 -9.07 -10.09
C TRP A 289 26.28 -10.20 -10.62
N ARG A 290 26.42 -10.55 -11.90
CA ARG A 290 25.71 -11.70 -12.49
C ARG A 290 26.56 -12.96 -12.29
N TYR A 291 25.98 -13.96 -11.65
CA TYR A 291 26.59 -15.26 -11.43
C TYR A 291 26.08 -16.29 -12.43
#